data_1c85c01ab0e393d28db0735b1b713725
#
_entry.id   1c85c01ab0e393d28db0735b1b713725
#
_cell.length_a   1.000
_cell.length_b   1.000
_cell.length_c   1.000
_cell.angle_alpha   90.00
_cell.angle_beta   90.00
_cell.angle_gamma   90.00
#
_symmetry.space_group_name_H-M   'P 1'
#
loop_
_entity.id
_entity.type
_entity.pdbx_description
1 polymer ?
#
loop_
_entity_poly.entity_id
_entity_poly.type
_entity_poly.pdbx_seq_one_letter_code
_entity_poly.pdbx_strand_id
1 'polypeptide(L)'
;MGGEGSSRLNGGALLAPSAIRPTRNQLLPTAGETPHEMDLESIERIVAAFREAASRAPQADFDGVEIQAEVSFLIAQFMSPQRNLRTDQYGGSFKNRMRFAKEVISAVRQGLGMNKLIGIRISGDEFLKGGIDQEQAILIAEELESTGDLDLVHVGAGPGGSAHIPPTYHRAVSFPYLSEGIRRAIRLPVLSSQRINDPSIAEHMLREGISDLVAMNRAIMADPEMPLKAMQGRKDEIRHCICLLYTSDAADDTPCVDLGGRRI
;
A
#
# COMPACT_ATOMS: atom_id res chain seq x y z
N MET A 1 2.64 -3.54 -11.78
CA MET A 1 1.45 -2.70 -11.48
C MET A 1 0.26 -3.39 -12.15
N GLY A 2 -0.90 -3.41 -11.48
CA GLY A 2 -2.12 -3.96 -12.10
C GLY A 2 -2.66 -3.07 -13.24
N GLY A 3 -3.92 -3.29 -13.64
CA GLY A 3 -4.55 -2.64 -14.80
C GLY A 3 -4.60 -1.11 -14.81
N GLU A 4 -4.12 -0.44 -13.77
CA GLU A 4 -4.03 1.03 -13.70
C GLU A 4 -2.65 1.59 -14.12
N GLY A 5 -1.76 0.76 -14.62
CA GLY A 5 -0.48 1.17 -15.18
C GLY A 5 -0.60 1.75 -16.60
N SER A 6 0.54 1.89 -17.26
CA SER A 6 0.64 2.24 -18.68
C SER A 6 1.47 1.18 -19.39
N SER A 7 0.97 0.65 -20.51
CA SER A 7 1.69 -0.33 -21.34
C SER A 7 3.00 0.24 -21.87
N ARG A 8 3.03 1.55 -22.16
CA ARG A 8 4.23 2.25 -22.63
C ARG A 8 5.34 2.31 -21.59
N LEU A 9 4.96 2.51 -20.31
CA LEU A 9 5.92 2.57 -19.21
C LEU A 9 6.37 1.18 -18.75
N ASN A 10 5.48 0.18 -18.83
CA ASN A 10 5.75 -1.17 -18.34
C ASN A 10 6.35 -2.09 -19.42
N GLY A 11 6.40 -1.66 -20.68
CA GLY A 11 6.96 -2.45 -21.78
C GLY A 11 6.11 -3.66 -22.18
N GLY A 12 4.83 -3.74 -21.76
CA GLY A 12 3.96 -4.88 -22.04
C GLY A 12 2.49 -4.60 -21.73
N ALA A 13 1.63 -5.55 -22.09
CA ALA A 13 0.19 -5.44 -21.86
C ALA A 13 -0.13 -5.28 -20.36
N LEU A 14 -1.10 -4.43 -20.05
CA LEU A 14 -1.63 -4.30 -18.69
C LEU A 14 -2.51 -5.50 -18.38
N LEU A 15 -2.30 -6.10 -17.23
CA LEU A 15 -3.05 -7.25 -16.74
C LEU A 15 -3.85 -6.89 -15.49
N ALA A 16 -5.08 -7.38 -15.40
CA ALA A 16 -5.97 -7.17 -14.27
C ALA A 16 -6.88 -8.41 -14.06
N PRO A 17 -7.57 -8.54 -12.90
CA PRO A 17 -8.56 -9.59 -12.73
C PRO A 17 -9.70 -9.49 -13.76
N SER A 18 -10.06 -8.27 -14.18
CA SER A 18 -11.11 -8.02 -15.16
C SER A 18 -10.75 -6.84 -16.06
N ALA A 19 -11.25 -6.84 -17.30
CA ALA A 19 -10.99 -5.81 -18.31
C ALA A 19 -11.77 -4.51 -18.03
N ILE A 20 -11.57 -3.91 -16.86
CA ILE A 20 -12.22 -2.67 -16.44
C ILE A 20 -11.30 -1.50 -16.74
N ARG A 21 -11.76 -0.59 -17.60
CA ARG A 21 -11.00 0.62 -17.89
C ARG A 21 -10.94 1.52 -16.65
N PRO A 22 -9.74 1.90 -16.18
CA PRO A 22 -9.62 2.82 -15.05
C PRO A 22 -10.26 4.15 -15.38
N THR A 23 -11.04 4.68 -14.46
CA THR A 23 -11.51 6.07 -14.54
C THR A 23 -10.30 6.99 -14.34
N ARG A 24 -10.30 8.13 -15.06
CA ARG A 24 -9.26 9.14 -15.00
C ARG A 24 -8.93 9.48 -13.54
N ASN A 25 -7.71 9.20 -13.10
CA ASN A 25 -7.23 9.64 -11.81
C ASN A 25 -6.15 10.73 -11.98
N GLN A 26 -5.89 11.50 -10.92
CA GLN A 26 -4.98 12.63 -10.98
C GLN A 26 -3.50 12.24 -11.15
N LEU A 27 -3.14 10.99 -10.81
CA LEU A 27 -1.76 10.47 -10.94
C LEU A 27 -1.45 9.99 -12.36
N LEU A 28 -2.48 9.64 -13.13
CA LEU A 28 -2.34 9.21 -14.52
C LEU A 28 -3.22 10.10 -15.40
N PRO A 29 -2.72 11.24 -15.87
CA PRO A 29 -3.49 12.18 -16.68
C PRO A 29 -3.91 11.60 -18.03
N THR A 30 -3.28 10.54 -18.50
CA THR A 30 -3.74 9.76 -19.65
C THR A 30 -4.78 8.77 -19.16
N ALA A 31 -6.03 8.93 -19.64
CA ALA A 31 -7.09 7.96 -19.39
C ALA A 31 -6.55 6.54 -19.59
N GLY A 32 -6.65 5.71 -18.54
CA GLY A 32 -6.03 4.41 -18.53
C GLY A 32 -6.44 3.55 -19.71
N GLU A 33 -5.50 2.78 -20.22
CA GLU A 33 -5.76 1.72 -21.17
C GLU A 33 -6.66 0.68 -20.52
N THR A 34 -7.55 0.05 -21.25
CA THR A 34 -8.30 -1.10 -20.73
C THR A 34 -7.32 -2.27 -20.57
N PRO A 35 -7.14 -2.82 -19.37
CA PRO A 35 -6.27 -3.95 -19.17
C PRO A 35 -6.87 -5.22 -19.79
N HIS A 36 -6.01 -6.20 -20.06
CA HIS A 36 -6.45 -7.55 -20.41
C HIS A 36 -6.82 -8.32 -19.14
N GLU A 37 -7.93 -9.03 -19.18
CA GLU A 37 -8.27 -9.97 -18.13
C GLU A 37 -7.25 -11.12 -18.11
N MET A 38 -6.74 -11.43 -16.93
CA MET A 38 -5.77 -12.52 -16.76
C MET A 38 -6.43 -13.87 -16.97
N ASP A 39 -5.83 -14.71 -17.80
CA ASP A 39 -6.11 -16.14 -17.82
C ASP A 39 -5.43 -16.87 -16.64
N LEU A 40 -5.77 -18.14 -16.45
CA LEU A 40 -5.23 -18.93 -15.34
C LEU A 40 -3.72 -19.10 -15.42
N GLU A 41 -3.18 -19.25 -16.63
CA GLU A 41 -1.73 -19.37 -16.87
C GLU A 41 -1.00 -18.09 -16.46
N SER A 42 -1.56 -16.92 -16.78
CA SER A 42 -1.02 -15.63 -16.34
C SER A 42 -1.04 -15.47 -14.83
N ILE A 43 -2.09 -15.95 -14.16
CA ILE A 43 -2.18 -15.94 -12.69
C ILE A 43 -1.07 -16.81 -12.09
N GLU A 44 -0.92 -18.05 -12.55
CA GLU A 44 0.12 -18.97 -12.08
C GLU A 44 1.52 -18.41 -12.31
N ARG A 45 1.77 -17.82 -13.48
CA ARG A 45 3.05 -17.17 -13.80
C ARG A 45 3.36 -16.01 -12.87
N ILE A 46 2.37 -15.18 -12.53
CA ILE A 46 2.57 -14.06 -11.61
C ILE A 46 2.84 -14.55 -10.18
N VAL A 47 2.11 -15.56 -9.71
CA VAL A 47 2.36 -16.18 -8.40
C VAL A 47 3.79 -16.75 -8.33
N ALA A 48 4.23 -17.44 -9.38
CA ALA A 48 5.61 -17.94 -9.48
C ALA A 48 6.64 -16.81 -9.47
N ALA A 49 6.36 -15.69 -10.15
CA ALA A 49 7.24 -14.52 -10.16
C ALA A 49 7.36 -13.85 -8.77
N PHE A 50 6.30 -13.84 -7.97
CA PHE A 50 6.37 -13.38 -6.56
C PHE A 50 7.29 -14.28 -5.73
N ARG A 51 7.19 -15.62 -5.88
CA ARG A 51 8.09 -16.56 -5.21
C ARG A 51 9.54 -16.32 -5.58
N GLU A 52 9.81 -16.17 -6.88
CA GLU A 52 11.16 -15.92 -7.39
C GLU A 52 11.71 -14.57 -6.90
N ALA A 53 10.88 -13.52 -6.90
CA ALA A 53 11.28 -12.23 -6.34
C ALA A 53 11.61 -12.34 -4.85
N ALA A 54 10.79 -13.03 -4.08
CA ALA A 54 11.02 -13.24 -2.65
C ALA A 54 12.31 -14.00 -2.35
N SER A 55 12.69 -14.97 -3.19
CA SER A 55 13.92 -15.74 -3.00
C SER A 55 15.21 -14.93 -3.15
N ARG A 56 15.15 -13.77 -3.81
CA ARG A 56 16.29 -12.84 -3.93
C ARG A 56 16.52 -12.00 -2.68
N ALA A 57 15.50 -11.77 -1.86
CA ALA A 57 15.61 -10.91 -0.68
C ALA A 57 16.61 -11.43 0.37
N PRO A 58 16.60 -12.72 0.75
CA PRO A 58 17.63 -13.27 1.65
C PRO A 58 19.03 -13.22 1.05
N GLN A 59 19.16 -13.39 -0.26
CA GLN A 59 20.45 -13.30 -0.95
C GLN A 59 21.04 -11.89 -0.92
N ALA A 60 20.18 -10.86 -0.82
CA ALA A 60 20.54 -9.46 -0.66
C ALA A 60 20.56 -9.02 0.81
N ASP A 61 20.52 -9.98 1.76
CA ASP A 61 20.57 -9.76 3.21
C ASP A 61 19.42 -8.90 3.77
N PHE A 62 18.24 -8.94 3.14
CA PHE A 62 17.04 -8.35 3.72
C PHE A 62 16.47 -9.21 4.85
N ASP A 63 15.95 -8.56 5.90
CA ASP A 63 15.30 -9.23 7.04
C ASP A 63 13.86 -9.63 6.76
N GLY A 64 13.25 -9.06 5.74
CA GLY A 64 11.88 -9.36 5.35
C GLY A 64 11.44 -8.63 4.10
N VAL A 65 10.20 -8.85 3.72
CA VAL A 65 9.54 -8.18 2.58
C VAL A 65 8.14 -7.73 2.96
N GLU A 66 7.64 -6.69 2.30
CA GLU A 66 6.25 -6.28 2.37
C GLU A 66 5.56 -6.50 1.03
N ILE A 67 4.45 -7.25 1.04
CA ILE A 67 3.62 -7.50 -0.14
C ILE A 67 2.68 -6.32 -0.34
N GLN A 68 2.75 -5.68 -1.49
CA GLN A 68 1.89 -4.55 -1.82
C GLN A 68 0.52 -5.02 -2.31
N ALA A 69 -0.48 -4.91 -1.45
CA ALA A 69 -1.85 -5.33 -1.71
C ALA A 69 -2.88 -4.23 -1.38
N GLU A 70 -2.47 -2.95 -1.48
CA GLU A 70 -3.36 -1.82 -1.28
C GLU A 70 -3.67 -1.08 -2.59
N VAL A 71 -4.60 -0.17 -2.49
CA VAL A 71 -4.92 0.81 -3.55
C VAL A 71 -5.36 0.10 -4.83
N SER A 72 -4.74 0.36 -5.96
CA SER A 72 -5.03 -0.23 -7.27
C SER A 72 -3.97 -1.21 -7.74
N PHE A 73 -3.15 -1.74 -6.84
CA PHE A 73 -2.20 -2.79 -7.18
C PHE A 73 -2.92 -4.13 -7.43
N LEU A 74 -2.28 -5.00 -8.18
CA LEU A 74 -2.91 -6.21 -8.73
C LEU A 74 -3.62 -7.05 -7.66
N ILE A 75 -2.97 -7.28 -6.51
CA ILE A 75 -3.55 -8.09 -5.43
C ILE A 75 -4.81 -7.42 -4.87
N ALA A 76 -4.76 -6.11 -4.64
CA ALA A 76 -5.94 -5.34 -4.21
C ALA A 76 -7.09 -5.44 -5.22
N GLN A 77 -6.78 -5.39 -6.51
CA GLN A 77 -7.80 -5.52 -7.56
C GLN A 77 -8.49 -6.89 -7.52
N PHE A 78 -7.76 -7.98 -7.23
CA PHE A 78 -8.38 -9.30 -7.05
C PHE A 78 -9.30 -9.37 -5.83
N MET A 79 -8.94 -8.70 -4.73
CA MET A 79 -9.75 -8.69 -3.51
C MET A 79 -11.00 -7.80 -3.62
N SER A 80 -10.92 -6.72 -4.40
CA SER A 80 -12.00 -5.71 -4.52
C SER A 80 -13.19 -6.24 -5.32
N PRO A 81 -14.42 -6.22 -4.76
CA PRO A 81 -15.62 -6.64 -5.50
C PRO A 81 -15.96 -5.72 -6.68
N GLN A 82 -15.51 -4.47 -6.65
CA GLN A 82 -15.72 -3.51 -7.73
C GLN A 82 -14.79 -3.74 -8.92
N ARG A 83 -13.58 -4.25 -8.65
CA ARG A 83 -12.53 -4.40 -9.67
C ARG A 83 -12.40 -5.83 -10.19
N ASN A 84 -12.91 -6.79 -9.44
CA ASN A 84 -12.89 -8.20 -9.78
C ASN A 84 -14.30 -8.69 -10.12
N LEU A 85 -14.63 -8.67 -11.40
CA LEU A 85 -15.91 -9.14 -11.94
C LEU A 85 -15.83 -10.58 -12.50
N ARG A 86 -14.76 -11.31 -12.18
CA ARG A 86 -14.59 -12.71 -12.61
C ARG A 86 -15.69 -13.60 -12.05
N THR A 87 -16.03 -14.64 -12.82
CA THR A 87 -17.01 -15.65 -12.44
C THR A 87 -16.40 -17.02 -12.18
N ASP A 88 -15.08 -17.14 -12.28
CA ASP A 88 -14.31 -18.34 -12.01
C ASP A 88 -13.88 -18.45 -10.54
N GLN A 89 -12.95 -19.36 -10.27
CA GLN A 89 -12.42 -19.62 -8.92
C GLN A 89 -11.67 -18.44 -8.28
N TYR A 90 -11.38 -17.36 -9.01
CA TYR A 90 -10.72 -16.16 -8.52
C TYR A 90 -11.65 -14.96 -8.37
N GLY A 91 -12.98 -15.11 -8.61
CA GLY A 91 -13.94 -14.02 -8.53
C GLY A 91 -15.29 -14.42 -7.96
N GLY A 92 -16.23 -13.47 -7.91
CA GLY A 92 -17.56 -13.63 -7.36
C GLY A 92 -17.54 -13.62 -5.82
N SER A 93 -17.49 -14.79 -5.18
CA SER A 93 -17.53 -14.89 -3.71
C SER A 93 -16.30 -14.27 -3.04
N PHE A 94 -16.45 -13.81 -1.78
CA PHE A 94 -15.33 -13.32 -0.96
C PHE A 94 -14.17 -14.33 -0.94
N LYS A 95 -14.45 -15.59 -0.68
CA LYS A 95 -13.44 -16.68 -0.66
C LYS A 95 -12.66 -16.77 -1.97
N ASN A 96 -13.33 -16.64 -3.10
CA ASN A 96 -12.68 -16.71 -4.41
C ASN A 96 -11.81 -15.48 -4.66
N ARG A 97 -12.29 -14.28 -4.31
CA ARG A 97 -11.50 -13.05 -4.44
C ARG A 97 -10.23 -13.05 -3.59
N MET A 98 -10.24 -13.74 -2.45
CA MET A 98 -9.08 -13.89 -1.57
C MET A 98 -8.05 -14.90 -2.07
N ARG A 99 -8.42 -15.78 -2.99
CA ARG A 99 -7.56 -16.88 -3.47
C ARG A 99 -6.21 -16.41 -3.98
N PHE A 100 -6.20 -15.41 -4.87
CA PHE A 100 -4.95 -14.90 -5.45
C PHE A 100 -4.01 -14.34 -4.39
N ALA A 101 -4.52 -13.54 -3.45
CA ALA A 101 -3.74 -13.00 -2.35
C ALA A 101 -3.10 -14.11 -1.49
N LYS A 102 -3.87 -15.14 -1.15
CA LYS A 102 -3.38 -16.28 -0.36
C LYS A 102 -2.32 -17.09 -1.10
N GLU A 103 -2.49 -17.32 -2.40
CA GLU A 103 -1.50 -18.01 -3.24
C GLU A 103 -0.19 -17.22 -3.33
N VAL A 104 -0.28 -15.89 -3.48
CA VAL A 104 0.89 -15.00 -3.48
C VAL A 104 1.61 -15.05 -2.12
N ILE A 105 0.89 -14.95 -1.00
CA ILE A 105 1.47 -15.01 0.35
C ILE A 105 2.23 -16.33 0.54
N SER A 106 1.58 -17.45 0.23
CA SER A 106 2.21 -18.78 0.32
C SER A 106 3.45 -18.89 -0.58
N ALA A 107 3.38 -18.39 -1.81
CA ALA A 107 4.52 -18.39 -2.74
C ALA A 107 5.68 -17.51 -2.22
N VAL A 108 5.39 -16.35 -1.65
CA VAL A 108 6.38 -15.47 -1.03
C VAL A 108 7.03 -16.16 0.17
N ARG A 109 6.26 -16.81 1.04
CA ARG A 109 6.79 -17.59 2.17
C ARG A 109 7.71 -18.71 1.71
N GLN A 110 7.33 -19.44 0.66
CA GLN A 110 8.18 -20.49 0.07
C GLN A 110 9.49 -19.94 -0.49
N GLY A 111 9.46 -18.77 -1.13
CA GLY A 111 10.66 -18.14 -1.69
C GLY A 111 11.57 -17.52 -0.63
N LEU A 112 10.97 -16.85 0.35
CA LEU A 112 11.70 -16.11 1.39
C LEU A 112 12.28 -16.99 2.49
N GLY A 113 11.59 -18.09 2.82
CA GLY A 113 11.93 -18.97 3.96
C GLY A 113 11.24 -18.55 5.25
N MET A 114 11.32 -19.43 6.27
CA MET A 114 10.58 -19.28 7.53
C MET A 114 11.21 -18.28 8.51
N ASN A 115 12.47 -17.93 8.34
CA ASN A 115 13.22 -17.10 9.28
C ASN A 115 13.23 -15.60 8.92
N LYS A 116 12.44 -15.21 7.93
CA LYS A 116 12.35 -13.83 7.44
C LYS A 116 10.91 -13.30 7.57
N LEU A 117 10.76 -12.01 7.78
CA LEU A 117 9.47 -11.37 8.01
C LEU A 117 8.70 -11.15 6.71
N ILE A 118 7.39 -11.39 6.74
CA ILE A 118 6.47 -11.03 5.66
C ILE A 118 5.39 -10.10 6.21
N GLY A 119 5.42 -8.85 5.74
CA GLY A 119 4.31 -7.93 5.89
C GLY A 119 3.39 -7.96 4.67
N ILE A 120 2.14 -7.56 4.86
CA ILE A 120 1.23 -7.26 3.76
C ILE A 120 0.58 -5.89 3.98
N ARG A 121 0.60 -5.06 2.94
CA ARG A 121 -0.04 -3.76 2.98
C ARG A 121 -1.38 -3.81 2.25
N ILE A 122 -2.46 -3.51 2.98
CA ILE A 122 -3.84 -3.54 2.48
C ILE A 122 -4.52 -2.18 2.62
N SER A 123 -5.56 -1.96 1.81
CA SER A 123 -6.44 -0.79 1.99
C SER A 123 -7.44 -1.07 3.11
N GLY A 124 -7.46 -0.22 4.13
CA GLY A 124 -8.49 -0.25 5.16
C GLY A 124 -9.86 0.26 4.67
N ASP A 125 -9.87 1.05 3.61
CA ASP A 125 -11.06 1.50 2.87
C ASP A 125 -10.63 2.00 1.48
N GLU A 126 -11.33 1.60 0.44
CA GLU A 126 -11.11 2.11 -0.93
C GLU A 126 -11.82 3.45 -1.16
N PHE A 127 -12.74 3.85 -0.30
CA PHE A 127 -13.62 5.02 -0.48
C PHE A 127 -14.35 5.01 -1.82
N LEU A 128 -14.67 3.83 -2.32
CA LEU A 128 -15.40 3.60 -3.56
C LEU A 128 -16.70 2.88 -3.26
N LYS A 129 -17.79 3.36 -3.84
CA LYS A 129 -19.09 2.69 -3.71
C LYS A 129 -19.01 1.27 -4.29
N GLY A 130 -19.25 0.27 -3.43
CA GLY A 130 -19.16 -1.14 -3.79
C GLY A 130 -17.74 -1.69 -3.88
N GLY A 131 -16.73 -0.91 -3.46
CA GLY A 131 -15.37 -1.36 -3.23
C GLY A 131 -15.18 -1.99 -1.85
N ILE A 132 -13.94 -2.11 -1.43
CA ILE A 132 -13.57 -2.53 -0.08
C ILE A 132 -13.84 -1.36 0.88
N ASP A 133 -14.77 -1.55 1.81
CA ASP A 133 -14.99 -0.67 2.97
C ASP A 133 -14.28 -1.23 4.22
N GLN A 134 -14.39 -0.52 5.34
CA GLN A 134 -13.73 -0.92 6.59
C GLN A 134 -14.18 -2.31 7.07
N GLU A 135 -15.45 -2.66 6.95
CA GLU A 135 -15.97 -3.98 7.37
C GLU A 135 -15.34 -5.09 6.53
N GLN A 136 -15.29 -4.90 5.23
CA GLN A 136 -14.63 -5.85 4.32
C GLN A 136 -13.11 -5.90 4.55
N ALA A 137 -12.46 -4.78 4.85
CA ALA A 137 -11.04 -4.76 5.15
C ALA A 137 -10.69 -5.55 6.42
N ILE A 138 -11.56 -5.51 7.44
CA ILE A 138 -11.43 -6.35 8.63
C ILE A 138 -11.52 -7.84 8.25
N LEU A 139 -12.54 -8.24 7.50
CA LEU A 139 -12.68 -9.63 7.03
C LEU A 139 -11.50 -10.09 6.17
N ILE A 140 -10.96 -9.19 5.33
CA ILE A 140 -9.75 -9.44 4.55
C ILE A 140 -8.56 -9.69 5.48
N ALA A 141 -8.36 -8.86 6.49
CA ALA A 141 -7.25 -9.00 7.42
C ALA A 141 -7.33 -10.33 8.22
N GLU A 142 -8.52 -10.71 8.69
CA GLU A 142 -8.76 -11.99 9.36
C GLU A 142 -8.46 -13.19 8.44
N GLU A 143 -8.93 -13.14 7.18
CA GLU A 143 -8.69 -14.20 6.19
C GLU A 143 -7.21 -14.31 5.80
N LEU A 144 -6.49 -13.18 5.75
CA LEU A 144 -5.06 -13.15 5.49
C LEU A 144 -4.25 -13.68 6.70
N GLU A 145 -4.61 -13.30 7.93
CA GLU A 145 -4.01 -13.85 9.14
C GLU A 145 -4.17 -15.38 9.22
N SER A 146 -5.33 -15.90 8.79
CA SER A 146 -5.61 -17.33 8.80
C SER A 146 -4.66 -18.18 7.96
N THR A 147 -3.89 -17.57 7.05
CA THR A 147 -2.85 -18.28 6.28
C THR A 147 -1.70 -18.78 7.15
N GLY A 148 -1.41 -18.11 8.26
CA GLY A 148 -0.27 -18.42 9.14
C GLY A 148 1.10 -18.04 8.55
N ASP A 149 1.14 -17.43 7.37
CA ASP A 149 2.37 -17.09 6.63
C ASP A 149 2.79 -15.62 6.77
N LEU A 150 1.99 -14.80 7.45
CA LEU A 150 2.24 -13.37 7.66
C LEU A 150 2.75 -13.08 9.07
N ASP A 151 3.56 -12.04 9.20
CA ASP A 151 4.11 -11.56 10.46
C ASP A 151 3.52 -10.19 10.87
N LEU A 152 3.00 -9.40 9.92
CA LEU A 152 2.35 -8.11 10.20
C LEU A 152 1.38 -7.69 9.08
N VAL A 153 0.43 -6.83 9.44
CA VAL A 153 -0.48 -6.17 8.49
C VAL A 153 -0.25 -4.67 8.52
N HIS A 154 0.05 -4.10 7.36
CA HIS A 154 0.19 -2.66 7.18
C HIS A 154 -1.10 -2.08 6.60
N VAL A 155 -1.69 -1.11 7.27
CA VAL A 155 -2.97 -0.51 6.87
C VAL A 155 -2.74 0.83 6.19
N GLY A 156 -3.12 0.89 4.94
CA GLY A 156 -3.23 2.11 4.16
C GLY A 156 -4.68 2.50 3.89
N ALA A 157 -4.92 3.46 3.00
CA ALA A 157 -6.27 3.84 2.61
C ALA A 157 -6.31 4.36 1.17
N GLY A 158 -7.46 4.22 0.55
CA GLY A 158 -7.80 4.80 -0.75
C GLY A 158 -7.60 3.87 -1.94
N PRO A 159 -8.24 4.22 -3.06
CA PRO A 159 -8.26 3.43 -4.29
C PRO A 159 -7.05 3.71 -5.21
N GLY A 160 -6.09 4.47 -4.76
CA GLY A 160 -5.05 5.02 -5.63
C GLY A 160 -5.41 6.38 -6.22
N GLY A 161 -4.44 7.22 -6.18
CA GLY A 161 -4.59 8.60 -6.60
C GLY A 161 -4.33 9.57 -5.45
N SER A 162 -3.89 10.77 -5.80
CA SER A 162 -3.50 11.79 -4.84
C SER A 162 -4.62 12.24 -3.88
N ALA A 163 -5.86 11.96 -4.22
CA ALA A 163 -7.02 12.35 -3.40
C ALA A 163 -7.05 11.66 -2.02
N HIS A 164 -6.41 10.50 -1.88
CA HIS A 164 -6.43 9.69 -0.67
C HIS A 164 -5.07 9.61 0.03
N ILE A 165 -4.03 10.21 -0.55
CA ILE A 165 -2.79 10.51 0.16
C ILE A 165 -2.99 11.87 0.84
N PRO A 166 -3.22 11.93 2.16
CA PRO A 166 -3.59 13.18 2.82
C PRO A 166 -2.48 14.23 2.60
N PRO A 167 -2.77 15.30 1.86
CA PRO A 167 -1.85 16.41 1.72
C PRO A 167 -1.75 17.24 3.02
N THR A 168 -0.90 18.25 3.05
CA THR A 168 -0.62 19.05 4.26
C THR A 168 -1.82 19.75 4.86
N TYR A 169 -2.83 20.09 4.06
CA TYR A 169 -4.07 20.71 4.53
C TYR A 169 -5.06 19.72 5.19
N HIS A 170 -4.84 18.42 5.08
CA HIS A 170 -5.57 17.46 5.89
C HIS A 170 -4.95 17.33 7.29
N ARG A 171 -5.76 16.95 8.27
CA ARG A 171 -5.26 16.66 9.62
C ARG A 171 -4.25 15.53 9.57
N ALA A 172 -3.25 15.59 10.45
CA ALA A 172 -2.39 14.45 10.70
C ALA A 172 -3.26 13.26 11.16
N VAL A 173 -2.86 12.03 10.74
CA VAL A 173 -3.64 10.81 11.01
C VAL A 173 -5.07 10.91 10.49
N SER A 174 -5.23 10.93 9.19
CA SER A 174 -6.54 11.19 8.57
C SER A 174 -7.57 10.09 8.81
N PHE A 175 -7.13 8.83 9.01
CA PHE A 175 -8.01 7.66 9.09
C PHE A 175 -7.55 6.65 10.16
N PRO A 176 -7.38 7.05 11.45
CA PRO A 176 -6.85 6.16 12.49
C PRO A 176 -7.78 4.98 12.77
N TYR A 177 -9.09 5.17 12.60
CA TYR A 177 -10.11 4.16 12.84
C TYR A 177 -9.97 2.92 11.94
N LEU A 178 -9.35 3.06 10.77
CA LEU A 178 -9.11 1.92 9.86
C LEU A 178 -8.10 0.94 10.48
N SER A 179 -6.98 1.46 10.98
CA SER A 179 -5.98 0.64 11.67
C SER A 179 -6.52 0.08 12.99
N GLU A 180 -7.24 0.89 13.76
CA GLU A 180 -7.82 0.49 15.03
C GLU A 180 -8.84 -0.64 14.87
N GLY A 181 -9.71 -0.57 13.84
CA GLY A 181 -10.69 -1.61 13.55
C GLY A 181 -10.02 -2.96 13.20
N ILE A 182 -9.01 -2.94 12.35
CA ILE A 182 -8.25 -4.14 11.98
C ILE A 182 -7.47 -4.68 13.18
N ARG A 183 -6.78 -3.82 13.94
CA ARG A 183 -6.01 -4.23 15.13
C ARG A 183 -6.85 -4.93 16.18
N ARG A 184 -8.11 -4.53 16.35
CA ARG A 184 -9.03 -5.18 17.30
C ARG A 184 -9.49 -6.57 16.83
N ALA A 185 -9.45 -6.83 15.53
CA ALA A 185 -9.96 -8.05 14.92
C ALA A 185 -8.90 -9.15 14.78
N ILE A 186 -7.63 -8.78 14.58
CA ILE A 186 -6.54 -9.72 14.34
C ILE A 186 -5.51 -9.72 15.48
N ARG A 187 -4.66 -10.76 15.50
CA ARG A 187 -3.58 -10.92 16.50
C ARG A 187 -2.22 -10.46 15.97
N LEU A 188 -2.05 -10.43 14.64
CA LEU A 188 -0.83 -9.94 14.03
C LEU A 188 -0.62 -8.46 14.35
N PRO A 189 0.63 -8.02 14.53
CA PRO A 189 0.95 -6.60 14.69
C PRO A 189 0.40 -5.77 13.52
N VAL A 190 -0.21 -4.64 13.83
CA VAL A 190 -0.75 -3.70 12.85
C VAL A 190 0.15 -2.47 12.74
N LEU A 191 0.68 -2.24 11.55
CA LEU A 191 1.41 -1.05 11.16
C LEU A 191 0.45 -0.04 10.55
N SER A 192 0.39 1.17 11.12
CA SER A 192 -0.41 2.27 10.57
C SER A 192 0.45 3.25 9.79
N SER A 193 -0.01 3.65 8.63
CA SER A 193 0.54 4.76 7.86
C SER A 193 -0.50 5.86 7.67
N GLN A 194 -0.23 6.92 6.93
CA GLN A 194 -1.12 8.03 6.63
C GLN A 194 -0.85 9.30 7.45
N ARG A 195 0.12 10.03 6.92
CA ARG A 195 0.42 11.37 7.39
C ARG A 195 0.73 11.46 8.90
N ILE A 196 1.41 10.45 9.41
CA ILE A 196 2.07 10.54 10.72
C ILE A 196 3.35 11.31 10.50
N ASN A 197 3.41 12.54 10.97
CA ASN A 197 4.50 13.48 10.69
C ASN A 197 5.09 14.13 11.95
N ASP A 198 4.68 13.67 13.12
CA ASP A 198 5.14 14.14 14.42
C ASP A 198 5.32 12.96 15.37
N PRO A 199 6.44 12.86 16.11
CA PRO A 199 6.67 11.78 17.08
C PRO A 199 5.61 11.70 18.18
N SER A 200 5.03 12.84 18.58
CA SER A 200 3.99 12.86 19.63
C SER A 200 2.69 12.23 19.13
N ILE A 201 2.38 12.39 17.84
CA ILE A 201 1.23 11.72 17.21
C ILE A 201 1.48 10.22 17.13
N ALA A 202 2.69 9.80 16.73
CA ALA A 202 3.06 8.40 16.70
C ALA A 202 2.92 7.75 18.07
N GLU A 203 3.47 8.37 19.11
CA GLU A 203 3.37 7.92 20.50
C GLU A 203 1.92 7.82 20.97
N HIS A 204 1.08 8.81 20.65
CA HIS A 204 -0.35 8.78 20.96
C HIS A 204 -1.04 7.57 20.32
N MET A 205 -0.79 7.29 19.04
CA MET A 205 -1.40 6.15 18.35
C MET A 205 -1.06 4.81 19.01
N LEU A 206 0.21 4.63 19.39
CA LEU A 206 0.67 3.42 20.07
C LEU A 206 0.04 3.29 21.46
N ARG A 207 0.04 4.35 22.25
CA ARG A 207 -0.48 4.35 23.61
C ARG A 207 -1.99 4.12 23.67
N GLU A 208 -2.75 4.71 22.75
CA GLU A 208 -4.20 4.50 22.66
C GLU A 208 -4.58 3.17 22.00
N GLY A 209 -3.59 2.39 21.56
CA GLY A 209 -3.83 1.09 20.95
C GLY A 209 -4.50 1.17 19.58
N ILE A 210 -4.26 2.24 18.83
CA ILE A 210 -4.75 2.41 17.47
C ILE A 210 -3.95 1.52 16.49
N SER A 211 -2.66 1.37 16.76
CA SER A 211 -1.75 0.49 16.02
C SER A 211 -0.63 -0.01 16.93
N ASP A 212 0.10 -1.02 16.50
CA ASP A 212 1.28 -1.55 17.21
C ASP A 212 2.57 -0.91 16.68
N LEU A 213 2.56 -0.47 15.44
CA LEU A 213 3.67 0.17 14.74
C LEU A 213 3.16 1.37 13.94
N VAL A 214 4.07 2.31 13.63
CA VAL A 214 3.76 3.47 12.78
C VAL A 214 4.79 3.61 11.66
N ALA A 215 4.32 3.97 10.46
CA ALA A 215 5.15 4.23 9.29
C ALA A 215 5.15 5.72 8.95
N MET A 216 6.35 6.31 8.88
CA MET A 216 6.57 7.71 8.56
C MET A 216 7.52 7.83 7.37
N ASN A 217 6.99 7.98 6.16
CA ASN A 217 7.82 8.10 4.97
C ASN A 217 8.25 9.57 4.73
N ARG A 218 7.32 10.42 4.31
CA ARG A 218 7.63 11.83 3.96
C ARG A 218 8.21 12.64 5.11
N ALA A 219 7.87 12.31 6.35
CA ALA A 219 8.42 12.95 7.53
C ALA A 219 9.92 12.67 7.69
N ILE A 220 10.34 11.41 7.50
CA ILE A 220 11.74 11.00 7.58
C ILE A 220 12.53 11.49 6.35
N MET A 221 11.91 11.58 5.17
CA MET A 221 12.55 12.21 4.02
C MET A 221 12.83 13.70 4.25
N ALA A 222 11.93 14.40 4.94
CA ALA A 222 12.12 15.82 5.29
C ALA A 222 13.17 16.00 6.39
N ASP A 223 13.23 15.08 7.35
CA ASP A 223 14.23 15.08 8.43
C ASP A 223 14.67 13.64 8.76
N PRO A 224 15.75 13.15 8.14
CA PRO A 224 16.28 11.81 8.41
C PRO A 224 16.67 11.57 9.87
N GLU A 225 17.02 12.64 10.61
CA GLU A 225 17.37 12.57 12.02
C GLU A 225 16.15 12.61 12.96
N MET A 226 14.94 12.71 12.43
CA MET A 226 13.71 12.81 13.23
C MET A 226 13.61 11.77 14.34
N PRO A 227 13.86 10.45 14.12
CA PRO A 227 13.83 9.48 15.20
C PRO A 227 14.85 9.77 16.31
N LEU A 228 16.06 10.13 15.95
CA LEU A 228 17.12 10.46 16.90
C LEU A 228 16.79 11.72 17.71
N LYS A 229 16.29 12.76 17.05
CA LYS A 229 15.84 13.99 17.70
C LYS A 229 14.68 13.72 18.68
N ALA A 230 13.74 12.86 18.27
CA ALA A 230 12.64 12.46 19.14
C ALA A 230 13.15 11.74 20.40
N MET A 231 14.06 10.78 20.26
CA MET A 231 14.67 10.05 21.37
C MET A 231 15.43 10.97 22.32
N GLN A 232 16.06 12.02 21.83
CA GLN A 232 16.84 12.98 22.59
C GLN A 232 16.02 14.15 23.17
N GLY A 233 14.70 14.15 22.96
CA GLY A 233 13.83 15.24 23.41
C GLY A 233 13.95 16.55 22.60
N ARG A 234 14.64 16.54 21.47
CA ARG A 234 14.89 17.70 20.59
C ARG A 234 13.80 17.87 19.53
N LYS A 235 12.52 17.81 19.95
CA LYS A 235 11.37 17.84 19.03
C LYS A 235 11.26 19.14 18.24
N ASP A 236 11.64 20.26 18.86
CA ASP A 236 11.59 21.59 18.23
C ASP A 236 12.60 21.76 17.09
N GLU A 237 13.56 20.86 16.97
CA GLU A 237 14.55 20.84 15.89
C GLU A 237 14.12 20.00 14.69
N ILE A 238 12.95 19.34 14.76
CA ILE A 238 12.44 18.48 13.68
C ILE A 238 11.89 19.34 12.55
N ARG A 239 12.40 19.11 11.34
CA ARG A 239 11.87 19.71 10.11
C ARG A 239 10.64 18.96 9.65
N HIS A 240 9.49 19.61 9.70
CA HIS A 240 8.25 19.02 9.24
C HIS A 240 8.15 19.00 7.71
N CYS A 241 7.62 17.88 7.18
CA CYS A 241 7.32 17.76 5.76
C CYS A 241 6.21 18.73 5.35
N ILE A 242 6.51 19.59 4.37
CA ILE A 242 5.56 20.55 3.79
C ILE A 242 4.95 20.05 2.47
N CYS A 243 5.11 18.76 2.16
CA CYS A 243 4.60 18.10 0.95
C CYS A 243 5.14 18.61 -0.39
N LEU A 244 6.37 19.10 -0.41
CA LEU A 244 7.07 19.53 -1.63
C LEU A 244 8.16 18.55 -2.08
N LEU A 245 8.22 17.34 -1.50
CA LEU A 245 9.27 16.35 -1.82
C LEU A 245 9.20 15.89 -3.29
N TYR A 246 8.03 15.85 -3.88
CA TYR A 246 7.87 15.53 -5.29
C TYR A 246 8.29 16.66 -6.24
N THR A 247 8.48 17.87 -5.72
CA THR A 247 8.97 19.00 -6.52
C THR A 247 10.49 19.13 -6.49
N SER A 248 11.18 18.53 -5.53
CA SER A 248 12.64 18.55 -5.49
C SER A 248 13.24 17.77 -6.65
N ASP A 249 12.64 16.66 -7.03
CA ASP A 249 13.05 15.85 -8.19
C ASP A 249 12.60 16.49 -9.51
N ALA A 250 11.46 17.15 -9.51
CA ALA A 250 10.92 17.87 -10.65
C ALA A 250 11.45 19.33 -10.72
N ALA A 251 12.06 19.80 -9.67
CA ALA A 251 12.59 21.16 -9.58
C ALA A 251 13.74 21.40 -10.55
N ASP A 252 14.48 20.36 -10.86
CA ASP A 252 15.56 20.41 -11.85
C ASP A 252 14.99 20.49 -13.28
N ASP A 253 13.74 20.06 -13.47
CA ASP A 253 13.10 19.96 -14.78
C ASP A 253 12.00 21.00 -15.04
N THR A 254 11.53 21.72 -14.01
CA THR A 254 10.38 22.61 -14.15
C THR A 254 10.60 24.00 -13.49
N PRO A 255 10.16 25.06 -14.16
CA PRO A 255 10.20 26.42 -13.61
C PRO A 255 9.23 26.66 -12.45
N CYS A 256 8.46 25.67 -12.01
CA CYS A 256 7.50 25.81 -10.90
C CYS A 256 8.14 26.01 -9.54
N VAL A 257 9.44 25.86 -9.43
CA VAL A 257 10.21 26.11 -8.23
C VAL A 257 10.47 27.57 -7.97
N ASP A 258 10.25 28.39 -8.93
CA ASP A 258 10.46 29.81 -8.80
C ASP A 258 9.13 30.53 -8.48
N LEU A 259 8.57 30.21 -7.32
CA LEU A 259 7.33 30.81 -6.82
C LEU A 259 7.41 32.34 -6.62
N GLY A 260 8.53 32.95 -6.80
CA GLY A 260 8.70 34.38 -6.63
C GLY A 260 9.53 35.02 -7.72
N GLY A 261 9.68 34.38 -8.87
CA GLY A 261 10.55 34.85 -9.93
C GLY A 261 12.01 34.65 -9.60
N ARG A 262 12.33 33.72 -8.69
CA ARG A 262 13.69 33.36 -8.32
C ARG A 262 13.92 31.87 -8.52
N ARG A 263 14.94 31.53 -9.27
CA ARG A 263 15.46 30.16 -9.27
C ARG A 263 16.12 29.91 -7.91
N ILE A 264 15.63 28.91 -7.24
CA ILE A 264 16.22 28.46 -5.97
C ILE A 264 17.40 27.58 -6.29
#